data_091374108d0a7135399be0f0a68c78c9
#
_entry.id   091374108d0a7135399be0f0a68c78c9
#
_cell.length_a   1.000
_cell.length_b   1.000
_cell.length_c   1.000
_cell.angle_alpha   90.00
_cell.angle_beta   90.00
_cell.angle_gamma   90.00
#
_symmetry.space_group_name_H-M   'P 1'
#
loop_
_entity.id
_entity.type
_entity.pdbx_description
1 polymer ?
#
loop_
_entity_poly.entity_id
_entity_poly.type
_entity_poly.pdbx_seq_one_letter_code
_entity_poly.pdbx_strand_id
1 'polypeptide(L)'
;MMPVSVGRNRGVSRSKGIRMAQLGSPISIEAMEAFLSARIETGAVPGLSVSVVKGDRSVWAKGFGFADLATSSPATPQTSYLWFSMTKIVTATAVLRLAEGGKLDLDAPAGEYFRGFKVISQPTPVTVRQLLNHSSGLANPLPIRWVRPADAPDPDRGAFVRRLLAKHRRLKSVPGERASYSNLGYLVLGEVISEITGASYEEYVREEILSPLGMDSTGFTYPEQPAGDGAATGYQPLWRPFTPLFRAALPRGVVGPRQGRYVAFNPFYVKGPAYGGIVGGVGEATRLVVLHLNGGQADGKRLLSAQAVAEMQRITPRGGKRDFGLGWFRSHEARGRRPAFVEHLGGGAGFWNVMRIYPEESLGVVVMGNITSYDHESICDTIISVPWE
;
A
#
# COMPACT_ATOMS: atom_id res chain seq x y z
N MET A 1 -34.54 46.41 21.46
CA MET A 1 -34.85 45.12 20.80
C MET A 1 -33.78 44.13 21.19
N MET A 2 -34.17 43.11 21.93
CA MET A 2 -33.24 42.14 22.56
C MET A 2 -32.69 41.13 21.55
N PRO A 3 -31.46 40.63 21.73
CA PRO A 3 -30.93 39.55 20.91
C PRO A 3 -31.38 38.17 21.45
N VAL A 4 -31.81 37.32 20.54
CA VAL A 4 -32.21 35.94 20.78
C VAL A 4 -30.99 35.07 21.03
N SER A 5 -30.95 34.39 22.18
CA SER A 5 -29.95 33.39 22.57
C SER A 5 -30.16 32.10 21.78
N VAL A 6 -29.15 31.65 21.05
CA VAL A 6 -29.12 30.31 20.44
C VAL A 6 -28.53 29.33 21.44
N GLY A 7 -29.35 28.39 21.85
CA GLY A 7 -29.00 27.34 22.81
C GLY A 7 -27.89 26.40 22.31
N ARG A 8 -26.92 26.15 23.19
CA ARG A 8 -25.90 25.11 23.03
C ARG A 8 -26.57 23.74 23.18
N ASN A 9 -26.57 22.97 22.13
CA ASN A 9 -26.93 21.55 22.17
C ASN A 9 -25.74 20.76 22.68
N ARG A 10 -25.88 20.20 23.87
CA ARG A 10 -24.93 19.27 24.53
C ARG A 10 -25.19 17.87 23.98
N GLY A 11 -24.11 17.10 23.82
CA GLY A 11 -24.20 15.65 23.91
C GLY A 11 -23.83 14.90 22.64
N VAL A 12 -22.57 14.94 22.20
CA VAL A 12 -21.96 13.76 21.59
C VAL A 12 -21.06 13.14 22.67
N SER A 13 -21.54 12.06 23.24
CA SER A 13 -20.80 11.20 24.15
C SER A 13 -19.53 10.75 23.45
N ARG A 14 -18.38 11.31 23.83
CA ARG A 14 -17.07 10.75 23.52
C ARG A 14 -17.01 9.41 24.26
N SER A 15 -17.12 8.32 23.51
CA SER A 15 -16.70 7.02 23.97
C SER A 15 -15.30 7.19 24.57
N LYS A 16 -15.16 6.86 25.86
CA LYS A 16 -13.86 6.81 26.53
C LYS A 16 -13.01 5.79 25.79
N GLY A 17 -12.21 6.25 24.82
CA GLY A 17 -11.12 5.46 24.27
C GLY A 17 -10.25 5.04 25.46
N ILE A 18 -9.96 3.77 25.54
CA ILE A 18 -8.91 3.23 26.40
C ILE A 18 -7.67 4.06 26.07
N ARG A 19 -7.23 4.91 27.01
CA ARG A 19 -6.01 5.70 26.86
C ARG A 19 -4.91 4.70 26.59
N MET A 20 -4.26 4.84 25.45
CA MET A 20 -3.09 4.07 25.09
C MET A 20 -2.10 4.11 26.27
N ALA A 21 -1.75 2.93 26.76
CA ALA A 21 -0.60 2.78 27.63
C ALA A 21 0.60 3.40 26.87
N GLN A 22 1.30 4.32 27.48
CA GLN A 22 2.68 4.64 27.11
C GLN A 22 3.38 3.29 26.94
N LEU A 23 4.23 3.12 25.94
CA LEU A 23 5.09 1.94 25.72
C LEU A 23 5.69 1.49 27.07
N GLY A 24 5.00 0.65 27.83
CA GLY A 24 5.24 0.47 29.27
C GLY A 24 5.34 -0.96 29.59
N SER A 25 4.73 -1.92 29.36
CA SER A 25 4.99 -3.32 29.72
C SER A 25 4.73 -4.23 28.51
N PRO A 26 5.58 -5.23 28.28
CA PRO A 26 5.31 -6.24 27.28
C PRO A 26 3.92 -6.84 27.47
N ILE A 27 3.19 -7.05 26.38
CA ILE A 27 1.89 -7.72 26.40
C ILE A 27 2.04 -9.13 25.84
N SER A 28 1.17 -10.04 26.24
CA SER A 28 1.17 -11.40 25.69
C SER A 28 0.54 -11.44 24.27
N ILE A 29 0.81 -12.51 23.54
CA ILE A 29 0.17 -12.77 22.24
C ILE A 29 -1.35 -12.86 22.40
N GLU A 30 -1.85 -13.50 23.47
CA GLU A 30 -3.29 -13.61 23.75
C GLU A 30 -3.94 -12.23 23.96
N ALA A 31 -3.25 -11.32 24.66
CA ALA A 31 -3.75 -9.96 24.87
C ALA A 31 -3.80 -9.17 23.54
N MET A 32 -2.80 -9.33 22.69
CA MET A 32 -2.80 -8.78 21.34
C MET A 32 -3.94 -9.37 20.50
N GLU A 33 -4.13 -10.68 20.52
CA GLU A 33 -5.21 -11.36 19.77
C GLU A 33 -6.59 -10.90 20.26
N ALA A 34 -6.79 -10.75 21.57
CA ALA A 34 -8.03 -10.22 22.13
C ALA A 34 -8.28 -8.77 21.66
N PHE A 35 -7.24 -7.93 21.59
CA PHE A 35 -7.34 -6.59 21.05
C PHE A 35 -7.76 -6.58 19.58
N LEU A 36 -7.19 -7.47 18.74
CA LEU A 36 -7.52 -7.58 17.32
C LEU A 36 -8.95 -8.11 17.13
N SER A 37 -9.36 -9.13 17.92
CA SER A 37 -10.73 -9.68 17.89
C SER A 37 -11.78 -8.62 18.23
N ALA A 38 -11.51 -7.77 19.22
CA ALA A 38 -12.41 -6.68 19.60
C ALA A 38 -12.64 -5.67 18.44
N ARG A 39 -11.70 -5.49 17.50
CA ARG A 39 -11.90 -4.65 16.29
C ARG A 39 -12.93 -5.27 15.34
N ILE A 40 -12.99 -6.58 15.26
CA ILE A 40 -13.99 -7.31 14.48
C ILE A 40 -15.36 -7.24 15.16
N GLU A 41 -15.44 -7.56 16.45
CA GLU A 41 -16.67 -7.59 17.24
C GLU A 41 -17.39 -6.25 17.28
N THR A 42 -16.63 -5.16 17.42
CA THR A 42 -17.20 -3.79 17.34
C THR A 42 -17.65 -3.40 15.94
N GLY A 43 -17.31 -4.20 14.91
CA GLY A 43 -17.57 -3.92 13.51
C GLY A 43 -16.74 -2.75 12.97
N ALA A 44 -15.60 -2.47 13.58
CA ALA A 44 -14.66 -1.48 13.05
C ALA A 44 -14.04 -1.97 11.73
N VAL A 45 -13.79 -3.29 11.60
CA VAL A 45 -13.28 -3.95 10.40
C VAL A 45 -14.03 -5.27 10.20
N PRO A 46 -14.52 -5.62 8.99
CA PRO A 46 -15.13 -6.93 8.72
C PRO A 46 -14.16 -8.09 8.85
N GLY A 47 -12.93 -7.92 8.36
CA GLY A 47 -11.86 -8.92 8.45
C GLY A 47 -10.48 -8.30 8.37
N LEU A 48 -9.54 -8.92 9.08
CA LEU A 48 -8.12 -8.59 9.10
C LEU A 48 -7.29 -9.84 8.89
N SER A 49 -6.21 -9.73 8.13
CA SER A 49 -5.12 -10.69 8.14
C SER A 49 -3.86 -9.98 8.61
N VAL A 50 -3.13 -10.61 9.51
CA VAL A 50 -1.95 -10.03 10.16
C VAL A 50 -0.82 -11.03 10.14
N SER A 51 0.40 -10.57 9.90
CA SER A 51 1.60 -11.38 10.09
C SER A 51 2.74 -10.55 10.68
N VAL A 52 3.61 -11.24 11.41
CA VAL A 52 4.77 -10.67 12.09
C VAL A 52 6.01 -11.44 11.67
N VAL A 53 7.05 -10.70 11.30
CA VAL A 53 8.37 -11.21 10.95
C VAL A 53 9.35 -10.79 12.04
N LYS A 54 10.19 -11.71 12.50
CA LYS A 54 11.34 -11.44 13.37
C LYS A 54 12.60 -12.03 12.71
N GLY A 55 13.59 -11.16 12.48
CA GLY A 55 14.79 -11.59 11.77
C GLY A 55 14.48 -12.01 10.34
N ASP A 56 14.69 -13.27 10.04
CA ASP A 56 14.59 -13.87 8.70
C ASP A 56 13.35 -14.76 8.49
N ARG A 57 12.44 -14.79 9.46
CA ARG A 57 11.25 -15.67 9.40
C ARG A 57 9.96 -15.01 9.88
N SER A 58 8.85 -15.52 9.39
CA SER A 58 7.53 -15.25 10.00
C SER A 58 7.43 -15.99 11.33
N VAL A 59 7.17 -15.26 12.40
CA VAL A 59 7.04 -15.82 13.77
C VAL A 59 5.58 -15.98 14.19
N TRP A 60 4.67 -15.25 13.52
CA TRP A 60 3.25 -15.35 13.80
C TRP A 60 2.43 -14.83 12.61
N ALA A 61 1.31 -15.51 12.32
CA ALA A 61 0.35 -15.04 11.34
C ALA A 61 -1.06 -15.54 11.68
N LYS A 62 -2.07 -14.68 11.58
CA LYS A 62 -3.46 -15.03 11.88
C LYS A 62 -4.45 -14.15 11.11
N GLY A 63 -5.62 -14.73 10.78
CA GLY A 63 -6.79 -14.01 10.30
C GLY A 63 -7.82 -13.79 11.40
N PHE A 64 -8.60 -12.72 11.30
CA PHE A 64 -9.65 -12.32 12.22
C PHE A 64 -10.89 -11.89 11.43
N GLY A 65 -12.07 -12.33 11.83
CA GLY A 65 -13.32 -12.01 11.17
C GLY A 65 -13.44 -12.67 9.79
N PHE A 66 -14.04 -11.97 8.84
CA PHE A 66 -14.47 -12.54 7.56
C PHE A 66 -13.79 -11.87 6.36
N ALA A 67 -13.27 -12.68 5.46
CA ALA A 67 -12.84 -12.25 4.13
C ALA A 67 -14.05 -11.83 3.29
N ASP A 68 -15.19 -12.51 3.45
CA ASP A 68 -16.45 -12.17 2.80
C ASP A 68 -17.62 -12.33 3.77
N LEU A 69 -18.40 -11.26 3.97
CA LEU A 69 -19.55 -11.26 4.87
C LEU A 69 -20.78 -11.98 4.29
N ALA A 70 -20.92 -12.08 2.96
CA ALA A 70 -22.07 -12.72 2.34
C ALA A 70 -21.98 -14.24 2.45
N THR A 71 -20.79 -14.77 2.34
CA THR A 71 -20.52 -16.22 2.43
C THR A 71 -20.06 -16.65 3.82
N SER A 72 -19.79 -15.69 4.72
CA SER A 72 -19.17 -15.94 6.02
C SER A 72 -17.80 -16.63 5.92
N SER A 73 -17.09 -16.44 4.80
CA SER A 73 -15.75 -16.99 4.60
C SER A 73 -14.77 -16.33 5.58
N PRO A 74 -14.01 -17.07 6.39
CA PRO A 74 -13.10 -16.50 7.36
C PRO A 74 -11.92 -15.81 6.69
N ALA A 75 -11.39 -14.73 7.30
CA ALA A 75 -10.10 -14.20 6.93
C ALA A 75 -8.98 -15.10 7.46
N THR A 76 -7.98 -15.37 6.62
CA THR A 76 -6.80 -16.21 6.92
C THR A 76 -5.52 -15.48 6.48
N PRO A 77 -4.32 -15.91 6.87
CA PRO A 77 -3.08 -15.36 6.34
C PRO A 77 -2.93 -15.53 4.82
N GLN A 78 -3.63 -16.48 4.20
CA GLN A 78 -3.66 -16.75 2.78
C GLN A 78 -4.69 -15.91 2.02
N THR A 79 -5.67 -15.32 2.73
CA THR A 79 -6.66 -14.44 2.09
C THR A 79 -6.00 -13.34 1.27
N SER A 80 -6.37 -13.25 0.00
CA SER A 80 -5.80 -12.29 -0.94
C SER A 80 -6.51 -10.93 -0.88
N TYR A 81 -5.74 -9.87 -0.76
CA TYR A 81 -6.19 -8.48 -0.75
C TYR A 81 -5.57 -7.71 -1.91
N LEU A 82 -6.26 -6.71 -2.44
CA LEU A 82 -5.64 -5.76 -3.36
C LEU A 82 -4.71 -4.83 -2.55
N TRP A 83 -3.41 -4.91 -2.79
CA TRP A 83 -2.38 -4.22 -2.01
C TRP A 83 -2.42 -2.70 -2.12
N PHE A 84 -3.01 -2.19 -3.20
CA PHE A 84 -2.94 -0.78 -3.53
C PHE A 84 -1.49 -0.29 -3.45
N SER A 85 -1.27 0.84 -2.82
CA SER A 85 0.04 1.51 -2.85
C SER A 85 1.18 0.74 -2.17
N MET A 86 0.94 -0.33 -1.39
CA MET A 86 2.02 -1.22 -0.94
C MET A 86 2.80 -1.84 -2.12
N THR A 87 2.15 -2.00 -3.28
CA THR A 87 2.80 -2.40 -4.55
C THR A 87 4.03 -1.56 -4.87
N LYS A 88 4.09 -0.32 -4.42
CA LYS A 88 5.22 0.58 -4.70
C LYS A 88 6.55 0.09 -4.14
N ILE A 89 6.52 -0.68 -3.06
CA ILE A 89 7.74 -1.31 -2.53
C ILE A 89 8.29 -2.28 -3.58
N VAL A 90 7.42 -3.10 -4.17
CA VAL A 90 7.82 -4.08 -5.21
C VAL A 90 8.31 -3.35 -6.47
N THR A 91 7.61 -2.31 -6.90
CA THR A 91 8.05 -1.50 -8.05
C THR A 91 9.42 -0.87 -7.81
N ALA A 92 9.65 -0.33 -6.62
CA ALA A 92 10.95 0.23 -6.26
C ALA A 92 12.04 -0.85 -6.21
N THR A 93 11.75 -2.03 -5.64
CA THR A 93 12.66 -3.20 -5.65
C THR A 93 13.03 -3.59 -7.08
N ALA A 94 12.05 -3.63 -8.00
CA ALA A 94 12.27 -3.94 -9.42
C ALA A 94 13.17 -2.91 -10.11
N VAL A 95 12.96 -1.61 -9.84
CA VAL A 95 13.81 -0.54 -10.41
C VAL A 95 15.23 -0.62 -9.86
N LEU A 96 15.41 -0.85 -8.54
CA LEU A 96 16.73 -0.99 -7.94
C LEU A 96 17.48 -2.21 -8.49
N ARG A 97 16.77 -3.32 -8.75
CA ARG A 97 17.34 -4.51 -9.38
C ARG A 97 17.84 -4.23 -10.80
N LEU A 98 17.10 -3.44 -11.59
CA LEU A 98 17.57 -2.99 -12.89
C LEU A 98 18.79 -2.06 -12.78
N ALA A 99 18.83 -1.19 -11.78
CA ALA A 99 19.95 -0.30 -11.55
C ALA A 99 21.22 -1.08 -11.15
N GLU A 100 21.13 -2.04 -10.25
CA GLU A 100 22.25 -2.92 -9.88
C GLU A 100 22.73 -3.79 -11.04
N GLY A 101 21.81 -4.17 -11.93
CA GLY A 101 22.14 -4.85 -13.19
C GLY A 101 22.73 -3.95 -14.27
N GLY A 102 23.00 -2.67 -13.97
CA GLY A 102 23.56 -1.69 -14.92
C GLY A 102 22.62 -1.32 -16.08
N LYS A 103 21.32 -1.66 -15.99
CA LYS A 103 20.34 -1.40 -17.05
C LYS A 103 19.73 0.00 -16.98
N LEU A 104 19.86 0.68 -15.84
CA LEU A 104 19.47 2.07 -15.67
C LEU A 104 20.30 2.75 -14.57
N ASP A 105 20.44 4.08 -14.68
CA ASP A 105 20.97 4.93 -13.64
C ASP A 105 19.79 5.67 -12.96
N LEU A 106 19.73 5.58 -11.62
CA LEU A 106 18.67 6.24 -10.84
C LEU A 106 18.70 7.76 -11.00
N ASP A 107 19.84 8.35 -11.25
CA ASP A 107 20.03 9.79 -11.36
C ASP A 107 19.96 10.31 -12.81
N ALA A 108 19.85 9.41 -13.78
CA ALA A 108 19.60 9.78 -15.17
C ALA A 108 18.13 10.23 -15.37
N PRO A 109 17.88 11.07 -16.40
CA PRO A 109 16.53 11.49 -16.78
C PRO A 109 15.61 10.31 -17.11
N ALA A 110 14.43 10.28 -16.49
CA ALA A 110 13.44 9.22 -16.76
C ALA A 110 13.00 9.14 -18.23
N GLY A 111 13.10 10.27 -18.96
CA GLY A 111 12.81 10.35 -20.38
C GLY A 111 13.78 9.59 -21.29
N GLU A 112 14.96 9.22 -20.79
CA GLU A 112 15.91 8.36 -21.51
C GLU A 112 15.42 6.91 -21.58
N TYR A 113 14.70 6.47 -20.53
CA TYR A 113 14.18 5.11 -20.39
C TYR A 113 12.73 4.95 -20.81
N PHE A 114 11.94 6.02 -20.81
CA PHE A 114 10.56 6.01 -21.29
C PHE A 114 10.30 7.15 -22.26
N ARG A 115 10.29 6.83 -23.57
CA ARG A 115 10.09 7.81 -24.65
C ARG A 115 8.76 8.57 -24.56
N GLY A 116 7.78 7.98 -23.89
CA GLY A 116 6.48 8.60 -23.61
C GLY A 116 6.50 9.65 -22.49
N PHE A 117 7.61 9.80 -21.76
CA PHE A 117 7.74 10.75 -20.65
C PHE A 117 7.98 12.18 -21.16
N LYS A 118 6.89 12.85 -21.56
CA LYS A 118 6.94 14.21 -22.11
C LYS A 118 6.33 15.20 -21.11
N VAL A 119 7.13 15.65 -20.14
CA VAL A 119 6.76 16.67 -19.15
C VAL A 119 7.53 17.98 -19.43
N ILE A 120 6.97 19.09 -19.00
CA ILE A 120 7.66 20.40 -19.07
C ILE A 120 8.47 20.53 -17.76
N SER A 121 9.75 20.21 -17.89
CA SER A 121 10.72 20.29 -16.79
C SER A 121 11.86 21.17 -17.24
N GLN A 122 11.98 22.36 -16.68
CA GLN A 122 13.08 23.29 -16.91
C GLN A 122 13.44 23.96 -15.59
N PRO A 123 14.71 24.18 -15.31
CA PRO A 123 15.89 23.84 -16.12
C PRO A 123 16.34 22.36 -15.98
N THR A 124 15.82 21.60 -15.01
CA THR A 124 16.33 20.27 -14.63
C THR A 124 15.37 19.17 -15.05
N PRO A 125 15.83 18.13 -15.77
CA PRO A 125 14.99 16.98 -16.09
C PRO A 125 14.61 16.18 -14.82
N VAL A 126 13.48 15.47 -14.89
CA VAL A 126 13.05 14.56 -13.82
C VAL A 126 13.86 13.27 -13.91
N THR A 127 14.50 12.85 -12.81
CA THR A 127 15.26 11.60 -12.72
C THR A 127 14.39 10.42 -12.25
N VAL A 128 14.87 9.19 -12.46
CA VAL A 128 14.22 7.96 -11.96
C VAL A 128 14.14 7.99 -10.43
N ARG A 129 15.20 8.41 -9.74
CA ARG A 129 15.22 8.61 -8.28
C ARG A 129 14.11 9.55 -7.80
N GLN A 130 13.87 10.63 -8.50
CA GLN A 130 12.85 11.60 -8.13
C GLN A 130 11.41 11.07 -8.36
N LEU A 131 11.22 10.11 -9.26
CA LEU A 131 9.96 9.36 -9.37
C LEU A 131 9.76 8.43 -8.17
N LEU A 132 10.80 7.67 -7.78
CA LEU A 132 10.78 6.72 -6.68
C LEU A 132 10.48 7.39 -5.33
N ASN A 133 11.11 8.54 -5.03
CA ASN A 133 10.99 9.25 -3.75
C ASN A 133 9.96 10.38 -3.78
N HIS A 134 9.12 10.43 -4.82
CA HIS A 134 8.05 11.43 -4.95
C HIS A 134 8.50 12.90 -5.03
N SER A 135 9.76 13.18 -5.39
CA SER A 135 10.27 14.55 -5.55
C SER A 135 10.30 15.04 -7.00
N SER A 136 9.67 14.33 -7.91
CA SER A 136 9.62 14.67 -9.34
C SER A 136 8.82 15.94 -9.68
N GLY A 137 8.01 16.44 -8.76
CA GLY A 137 7.06 17.53 -9.04
C GLY A 137 5.82 17.11 -9.85
N LEU A 138 5.67 15.84 -10.21
CA LEU A 138 4.49 15.35 -10.93
C LEU A 138 3.21 15.51 -10.11
N ALA A 139 2.12 15.84 -10.79
CA ALA A 139 0.80 15.90 -10.18
C ALA A 139 0.37 14.51 -9.67
N ASN A 140 -0.51 14.51 -8.65
CA ASN A 140 -1.20 13.31 -8.19
C ASN A 140 -2.71 13.47 -8.38
N PRO A 141 -3.24 13.29 -9.61
CA PRO A 141 -4.68 13.33 -9.81
C PRO A 141 -5.36 12.20 -9.04
N LEU A 142 -6.57 12.48 -8.53
CA LEU A 142 -7.35 11.49 -7.78
C LEU A 142 -7.63 10.25 -8.65
N PRO A 143 -7.27 9.04 -8.21
CA PRO A 143 -7.34 7.83 -9.03
C PRO A 143 -8.72 7.16 -9.00
N ILE A 144 -9.81 7.90 -8.78
CA ILE A 144 -11.18 7.37 -8.64
C ILE A 144 -11.61 6.55 -9.87
N ARG A 145 -11.21 6.98 -11.08
CA ARG A 145 -11.52 6.29 -12.34
C ARG A 145 -10.34 5.49 -12.89
N TRP A 146 -9.30 5.27 -12.07
CA TRP A 146 -8.15 4.44 -12.45
C TRP A 146 -8.35 2.97 -12.07
N VAL A 147 -9.59 2.59 -11.90
CA VAL A 147 -10.00 1.20 -11.65
C VAL A 147 -10.91 0.71 -12.77
N ARG A 148 -11.01 -0.59 -12.92
CA ARG A 148 -11.92 -1.27 -13.84
C ARG A 148 -12.53 -2.50 -13.15
N PRO A 149 -13.78 -2.90 -13.46
CA PRO A 149 -14.30 -4.20 -13.05
C PRO A 149 -13.37 -5.33 -13.50
N ALA A 150 -13.33 -6.43 -12.76
CA ALA A 150 -12.42 -7.54 -13.07
C ALA A 150 -12.74 -8.24 -14.41
N ASP A 151 -14.01 -8.22 -14.82
CA ASP A 151 -14.50 -8.76 -16.10
C ASP A 151 -14.31 -7.80 -17.29
N ALA A 152 -13.90 -6.55 -17.05
CA ALA A 152 -13.63 -5.59 -18.12
C ALA A 152 -12.23 -5.83 -18.73
N PRO A 153 -12.05 -5.60 -20.05
CA PRO A 153 -10.76 -5.78 -20.69
C PRO A 153 -9.69 -4.84 -20.14
N ASP A 154 -8.43 -5.28 -20.17
CA ASP A 154 -7.29 -4.44 -19.83
C ASP A 154 -7.14 -3.29 -20.84
N PRO A 155 -6.98 -2.05 -20.36
CA PRO A 155 -6.68 -0.94 -21.24
C PRO A 155 -5.25 -1.03 -21.78
N ASP A 156 -4.99 -0.42 -22.95
CA ASP A 156 -3.62 -0.11 -23.36
C ASP A 156 -2.97 0.80 -22.29
N ARG A 157 -2.02 0.22 -21.54
CA ARG A 157 -1.36 0.86 -20.39
C ARG A 157 -0.50 2.03 -20.83
N GLY A 158 0.30 1.83 -21.84
CA GLY A 158 1.15 2.89 -22.39
C GLY A 158 0.33 4.09 -22.87
N ALA A 159 -0.78 3.84 -23.57
CA ALA A 159 -1.70 4.91 -23.97
C ALA A 159 -2.36 5.59 -22.76
N PHE A 160 -2.71 4.83 -21.72
CA PHE A 160 -3.26 5.38 -20.48
C PHE A 160 -2.27 6.32 -19.80
N VAL A 161 -1.02 5.88 -19.61
CA VAL A 161 0.05 6.68 -18.97
C VAL A 161 0.38 7.91 -19.81
N ARG A 162 0.56 7.77 -21.12
CA ARG A 162 0.82 8.90 -22.04
C ARG A 162 -0.30 9.94 -22.01
N ARG A 163 -1.56 9.52 -21.94
CA ARG A 163 -2.72 10.43 -21.82
C ARG A 163 -2.71 11.21 -20.51
N LEU A 164 -2.38 10.55 -19.41
CA LEU A 164 -2.26 11.21 -18.11
C LEU A 164 -1.11 12.23 -18.09
N LEU A 165 0.05 11.88 -18.65
CA LEU A 165 1.20 12.78 -18.76
C LEU A 165 0.86 13.99 -19.64
N ALA A 166 0.18 13.80 -20.77
CA ALA A 166 -0.25 14.91 -21.64
C ALA A 166 -1.19 15.88 -20.90
N LYS A 167 -2.13 15.35 -20.10
CA LYS A 167 -3.04 16.16 -19.28
C LYS A 167 -2.34 16.88 -18.12
N HIS A 168 -1.29 16.28 -17.55
CA HIS A 168 -0.58 16.77 -16.37
C HIS A 168 0.89 17.06 -16.66
N ARG A 169 1.23 17.54 -17.85
CA ARG A 169 2.61 17.75 -18.31
C ARG A 169 3.37 18.84 -17.57
N ARG A 170 2.66 19.77 -16.87
CA ARG A 170 3.29 20.82 -16.06
C ARG A 170 3.55 20.29 -14.65
N LEU A 171 4.80 20.38 -14.23
CA LEU A 171 5.20 20.02 -12.87
C LEU A 171 4.62 21.02 -11.85
N LYS A 172 4.38 20.55 -10.63
CA LYS A 172 3.85 21.34 -9.50
C LYS A 172 4.95 22.00 -8.65
N SER A 173 6.18 21.53 -8.78
CA SER A 173 7.40 22.05 -8.17
C SER A 173 8.61 21.70 -9.03
N VAL A 174 9.73 22.35 -8.78
CA VAL A 174 11.01 21.97 -9.37
C VAL A 174 11.38 20.55 -8.92
N PRO A 175 11.87 19.68 -9.83
CA PRO A 175 12.34 18.36 -9.46
C PRO A 175 13.41 18.40 -8.37
N GLY A 176 13.23 17.59 -7.30
CA GLY A 176 14.15 17.53 -6.16
C GLY A 176 13.90 18.56 -5.06
N GLU A 177 13.15 19.63 -5.31
CA GLU A 177 12.93 20.72 -4.33
C GLU A 177 12.10 20.25 -3.11
N ARG A 178 11.03 19.50 -3.38
CA ARG A 178 10.16 18.96 -2.33
C ARG A 178 9.56 17.63 -2.76
N ALA A 179 9.19 16.81 -1.79
CA ALA A 179 8.46 15.58 -2.04
C ALA A 179 6.94 15.79 -1.93
N SER A 180 6.23 15.28 -2.92
CA SER A 180 4.77 15.26 -2.99
C SER A 180 4.33 13.94 -3.62
N TYR A 181 3.59 13.13 -2.86
CA TYR A 181 3.14 11.81 -3.30
C TYR A 181 2.51 11.85 -4.69
N SER A 182 2.95 10.97 -5.59
CA SER A 182 2.44 10.87 -6.96
C SER A 182 2.29 9.42 -7.42
N ASN A 183 1.05 8.99 -7.63
CA ASN A 183 0.76 7.72 -8.30
C ASN A 183 1.21 7.73 -9.77
N LEU A 184 1.14 8.91 -10.42
CA LEU A 184 1.58 9.08 -11.80
C LEU A 184 3.08 8.77 -11.95
N GLY A 185 3.91 9.13 -10.95
CA GLY A 185 5.33 8.79 -10.95
C GLY A 185 5.57 7.27 -11.01
N TYR A 186 4.80 6.50 -10.26
CA TYR A 186 4.93 5.03 -10.27
C TYR A 186 4.32 4.38 -11.52
N LEU A 187 3.31 4.98 -12.15
CA LEU A 187 2.88 4.56 -13.49
C LEU A 187 4.01 4.71 -14.50
N VAL A 188 4.75 5.83 -14.44
CA VAL A 188 5.92 6.05 -15.31
C VAL A 188 7.01 5.02 -15.03
N LEU A 189 7.29 4.68 -13.75
CA LEU A 189 8.26 3.64 -13.42
C LEU A 189 7.86 2.26 -13.99
N GLY A 190 6.58 1.93 -14.04
CA GLY A 190 6.10 0.73 -14.71
C GLY A 190 6.43 0.71 -16.20
N GLU A 191 6.24 1.83 -16.90
CA GLU A 191 6.60 1.97 -18.31
C GLU A 191 8.13 1.93 -18.52
N VAL A 192 8.90 2.54 -17.61
CA VAL A 192 10.38 2.47 -17.62
C VAL A 192 10.84 1.01 -17.53
N ILE A 193 10.28 0.22 -16.61
CA ILE A 193 10.61 -1.20 -16.50
C ILE A 193 10.29 -1.91 -17.81
N SER A 194 9.10 -1.70 -18.38
CA SER A 194 8.68 -2.38 -19.59
C SER A 194 9.52 -2.00 -20.81
N GLU A 195 9.87 -0.72 -20.99
CA GLU A 195 10.71 -0.30 -22.15
C GLU A 195 12.16 -0.80 -22.03
N ILE A 196 12.73 -0.88 -20.81
CA ILE A 196 14.08 -1.40 -20.61
C ILE A 196 14.16 -2.93 -20.83
N THR A 197 13.14 -3.65 -20.37
CA THR A 197 13.15 -5.12 -20.37
C THR A 197 12.56 -5.75 -21.62
N GLY A 198 11.69 -5.02 -22.32
CA GLY A 198 10.89 -5.54 -23.42
C GLY A 198 9.74 -6.44 -22.97
N ALA A 199 9.61 -6.72 -21.66
CA ALA A 199 8.52 -7.48 -21.07
C ALA A 199 7.46 -6.55 -20.46
N SER A 200 6.27 -7.06 -20.19
CA SER A 200 5.31 -6.31 -19.41
C SER A 200 5.82 -6.10 -17.97
N TYR A 201 5.36 -5.05 -17.30
CA TYR A 201 5.71 -4.81 -15.89
C TYR A 201 5.37 -6.02 -15.01
N GLU A 202 4.23 -6.67 -15.26
CA GLU A 202 3.78 -7.83 -14.48
C GLU A 202 4.64 -9.06 -14.70
N GLU A 203 5.03 -9.33 -15.94
CA GLU A 203 5.95 -10.43 -16.26
C GLU A 203 7.27 -10.22 -15.56
N TYR A 204 7.88 -9.04 -15.71
CA TYR A 204 9.14 -8.73 -15.06
C TYR A 204 9.06 -8.86 -13.53
N VAL A 205 8.03 -8.30 -12.91
CA VAL A 205 7.86 -8.39 -11.44
C VAL A 205 7.64 -9.84 -11.00
N ARG A 206 6.86 -10.63 -11.75
CA ARG A 206 6.64 -12.04 -11.44
C ARG A 206 7.95 -12.82 -11.49
N GLU A 207 8.69 -12.70 -12.58
CA GLU A 207 9.92 -13.49 -12.83
C GLU A 207 11.08 -13.06 -11.95
N GLU A 208 11.25 -11.76 -11.75
CA GLU A 208 12.46 -11.23 -11.10
C GLU A 208 12.28 -10.93 -9.60
N ILE A 209 11.04 -10.85 -9.10
CA ILE A 209 10.76 -10.52 -7.70
C ILE A 209 9.90 -11.59 -7.02
N LEU A 210 8.68 -11.87 -7.54
CA LEU A 210 7.73 -12.70 -6.82
C LEU A 210 8.15 -14.18 -6.81
N SER A 211 8.44 -14.77 -7.96
CA SER A 211 8.83 -16.18 -8.05
C SER A 211 10.18 -16.48 -7.36
N PRO A 212 11.24 -15.65 -7.46
CA PRO A 212 12.45 -15.85 -6.69
C PRO A 212 12.24 -15.81 -5.17
N LEU A 213 11.24 -15.06 -4.69
CA LEU A 213 10.84 -15.02 -3.29
C LEU A 213 9.85 -16.13 -2.92
N GLY A 214 9.42 -16.98 -3.85
CA GLY A 214 8.38 -17.99 -3.64
C GLY A 214 7.00 -17.40 -3.32
N MET A 215 6.69 -16.24 -3.87
CA MET A 215 5.39 -15.55 -3.71
C MET A 215 4.46 -15.96 -4.87
N ASP A 216 4.19 -17.27 -4.97
CA ASP A 216 3.54 -17.88 -6.15
C ASP A 216 2.03 -17.60 -6.21
N SER A 217 1.40 -17.35 -5.06
CA SER A 217 -0.03 -16.96 -4.96
C SER A 217 -0.23 -15.42 -5.01
N THR A 218 0.87 -14.65 -5.05
CA THR A 218 0.84 -13.19 -5.18
C THR A 218 1.04 -12.80 -6.65
N GLY A 219 0.20 -11.93 -7.16
CA GLY A 219 0.26 -11.53 -8.57
C GLY A 219 -0.58 -10.29 -8.86
N PHE A 220 -1.13 -10.21 -10.07
CA PHE A 220 -1.91 -9.06 -10.54
C PHE A 220 -3.38 -9.41 -10.84
N THR A 221 -3.78 -10.62 -10.53
CA THR A 221 -5.15 -11.13 -10.66
C THR A 221 -5.60 -11.76 -9.35
N TYR A 222 -6.89 -11.69 -9.08
CA TYR A 222 -7.46 -12.45 -7.98
C TYR A 222 -7.37 -13.95 -8.27
N PRO A 223 -7.17 -14.79 -7.24
CA PRO A 223 -7.19 -16.24 -7.42
C PRO A 223 -8.56 -16.72 -7.94
N GLU A 224 -8.56 -17.72 -8.80
CA GLU A 224 -9.77 -18.30 -9.39
C GLU A 224 -10.60 -19.16 -8.43
N GLN A 225 -10.10 -19.42 -7.22
CA GLN A 225 -10.67 -20.37 -6.29
C GLN A 225 -11.84 -19.81 -5.47
N PRO A 226 -12.85 -20.66 -5.16
CA PRO A 226 -14.00 -20.28 -4.34
C PRO A 226 -13.64 -20.07 -2.87
N ALA A 227 -14.54 -19.42 -2.15
CA ALA A 227 -14.50 -19.02 -0.76
C ALA A 227 -13.78 -19.99 0.21
N GLY A 228 -12.81 -19.48 0.93
CA GLY A 228 -12.02 -20.18 1.94
C GLY A 228 -10.58 -19.68 1.97
N ASP A 229 -9.84 -19.86 0.87
CA ASP A 229 -8.51 -19.32 0.65
C ASP A 229 -8.52 -18.26 -0.49
N GLY A 230 -9.69 -17.72 -0.78
CA GLY A 230 -9.93 -16.80 -1.90
C GLY A 230 -9.61 -15.34 -1.61
N ALA A 231 -10.13 -14.47 -2.48
CA ALA A 231 -9.98 -13.04 -2.36
C ALA A 231 -10.94 -12.46 -1.32
N ALA A 232 -10.46 -11.47 -0.56
CA ALA A 232 -11.32 -10.69 0.31
C ALA A 232 -12.26 -9.79 -0.50
N THR A 233 -13.53 -9.71 -0.09
CA THR A 233 -14.45 -8.68 -0.55
C THR A 233 -14.15 -7.38 0.19
N GLY A 234 -13.91 -6.30 -0.55
CA GLY A 234 -13.67 -4.99 0.02
C GLY A 234 -14.96 -4.32 0.47
N TYR A 235 -14.93 -3.58 1.57
CA TYR A 235 -16.09 -2.93 2.17
C TYR A 235 -15.89 -1.44 2.42
N GLN A 236 -16.98 -0.69 2.28
CA GLN A 236 -17.08 0.71 2.67
C GLN A 236 -18.24 0.86 3.66
N PRO A 237 -18.06 1.50 4.83
CA PRO A 237 -19.18 1.86 5.70
C PRO A 237 -20.23 2.68 4.94
N LEU A 238 -21.51 2.43 5.24
CA LEU A 238 -22.62 3.21 4.67
C LEU A 238 -22.57 4.63 5.21
N TRP A 239 -22.17 5.58 4.37
CA TRP A 239 -22.25 7.01 4.68
C TRP A 239 -23.50 7.60 4.05
N ARG A 240 -24.58 7.66 4.82
CA ARG A 240 -25.74 8.43 4.42
C ARG A 240 -25.46 9.93 4.65
N PRO A 241 -25.68 10.82 3.68
CA PRO A 241 -26.30 10.71 2.34
C PRO A 241 -25.29 10.50 1.18
N PHE A 242 -24.00 10.32 1.42
CA PHE A 242 -22.94 10.37 0.40
C PHE A 242 -22.78 9.11 -0.45
N THR A 243 -23.41 8.00 -0.08
CA THR A 243 -23.30 6.73 -0.81
C THR A 243 -23.74 6.83 -2.29
N PRO A 244 -24.81 7.57 -2.67
CA PRO A 244 -25.17 7.73 -4.09
C PRO A 244 -24.10 8.46 -4.91
N LEU A 245 -23.51 9.52 -4.35
CA LEU A 245 -22.44 10.28 -5.02
C LEU A 245 -21.20 9.42 -5.20
N PHE A 246 -20.84 8.64 -4.20
CA PHE A 246 -19.71 7.70 -4.25
C PHE A 246 -19.93 6.64 -5.35
N ARG A 247 -21.15 6.07 -5.46
CA ARG A 247 -21.52 5.14 -6.54
C ARG A 247 -21.42 5.77 -7.91
N ALA A 248 -21.81 7.02 -8.07
CA ALA A 248 -21.74 7.74 -9.35
C ALA A 248 -20.29 8.09 -9.76
N ALA A 249 -19.39 8.25 -8.78
CA ALA A 249 -18.00 8.62 -9.03
C ALA A 249 -17.15 7.45 -9.56
N LEU A 250 -17.45 6.22 -9.14
CA LEU A 250 -16.73 5.00 -9.54
C LEU A 250 -17.25 4.44 -10.88
N PRO A 251 -16.41 3.68 -11.62
CA PRO A 251 -16.88 2.96 -12.80
C PRO A 251 -18.05 2.01 -12.47
N ARG A 252 -18.99 1.90 -13.41
CA ARG A 252 -20.11 0.95 -13.28
C ARG A 252 -19.57 -0.46 -13.06
N GLY A 253 -20.22 -1.25 -12.21
CA GLY A 253 -19.84 -2.62 -11.90
C GLY A 253 -18.83 -2.75 -10.76
N VAL A 254 -18.13 -1.69 -10.33
CA VAL A 254 -17.19 -1.74 -9.21
C VAL A 254 -17.91 -1.75 -7.86
N VAL A 255 -18.99 -0.98 -7.72
CA VAL A 255 -19.76 -0.91 -6.47
C VAL A 255 -20.82 -2.01 -6.47
N GLY A 256 -20.69 -2.94 -5.53
CA GLY A 256 -21.57 -4.07 -5.35
C GLY A 256 -22.79 -3.80 -4.44
N PRO A 257 -23.41 -4.87 -3.92
CA PRO A 257 -24.61 -4.78 -3.09
C PRO A 257 -24.30 -4.23 -1.70
N ARG A 258 -25.36 -3.85 -1.00
CA ARG A 258 -25.30 -3.55 0.43
C ARG A 258 -25.27 -4.86 1.22
N GLN A 259 -24.37 -4.94 2.19
CA GLN A 259 -24.25 -6.05 3.15
C GLN A 259 -24.27 -5.46 4.58
N GLY A 260 -25.41 -5.56 5.25
CA GLY A 260 -25.59 -5.00 6.57
C GLY A 260 -25.32 -3.49 6.62
N ARG A 261 -24.32 -3.09 7.39
CA ARG A 261 -23.85 -1.70 7.55
C ARG A 261 -22.80 -1.23 6.51
N TYR A 262 -22.49 -2.08 5.54
CA TYR A 262 -21.48 -1.82 4.54
C TYR A 262 -22.04 -1.84 3.12
N VAL A 263 -21.30 -1.23 2.20
CA VAL A 263 -21.39 -1.44 0.76
C VAL A 263 -20.21 -2.32 0.37
N ALA A 264 -20.46 -3.45 -0.26
CA ALA A 264 -19.44 -4.31 -0.82
C ALA A 264 -18.91 -3.75 -2.14
N PHE A 265 -17.66 -4.08 -2.49
CA PHE A 265 -17.13 -3.88 -3.82
C PHE A 265 -17.07 -5.21 -4.55
N ASN A 266 -17.55 -5.23 -5.79
CA ASN A 266 -17.27 -6.35 -6.69
C ASN A 266 -15.77 -6.37 -7.01
N PRO A 267 -15.19 -7.52 -7.42
CA PRO A 267 -13.80 -7.58 -7.83
C PRO A 267 -13.46 -6.55 -8.90
N PHE A 268 -12.36 -5.85 -8.71
CA PHE A 268 -11.87 -4.82 -9.63
C PHE A 268 -10.34 -4.76 -9.62
N TYR A 269 -9.77 -4.26 -10.70
CA TYR A 269 -8.33 -4.02 -10.84
C TYR A 269 -8.03 -2.55 -11.01
N VAL A 270 -6.79 -2.14 -10.70
CA VAL A 270 -6.30 -0.79 -11.03
C VAL A 270 -5.76 -0.76 -12.45
N LYS A 271 -5.94 0.38 -13.12
CA LYS A 271 -5.36 0.63 -14.46
C LYS A 271 -3.91 1.05 -14.28
N GLY A 272 -2.99 0.22 -14.76
CA GLY A 272 -1.56 0.42 -14.56
C GLY A 272 -1.07 -0.08 -13.19
N PRO A 273 -0.63 -1.34 -13.13
CA PRO A 273 -0.41 -2.07 -11.87
C PRO A 273 0.75 -1.54 -11.03
N ALA A 274 1.74 -0.86 -11.61
CA ALA A 274 2.95 -0.44 -10.91
C ALA A 274 2.74 0.50 -9.70
N TYR A 275 1.58 1.19 -9.62
CA TYR A 275 1.30 2.04 -8.47
C TYR A 275 0.45 1.37 -7.39
N GLY A 276 -0.17 0.20 -7.71
CA GLY A 276 -1.14 -0.35 -6.76
C GLY A 276 -1.85 -1.65 -7.17
N GLY A 277 -1.32 -2.45 -8.09
CA GLY A 277 -2.04 -3.56 -8.73
C GLY A 277 -1.79 -4.95 -8.16
N ILE A 278 -0.90 -5.14 -7.21
CA ILE A 278 -0.63 -6.46 -6.63
C ILE A 278 -1.83 -6.92 -5.80
N VAL A 279 -2.14 -8.20 -5.93
CA VAL A 279 -3.11 -8.98 -5.14
C VAL A 279 -2.35 -10.11 -4.46
N GLY A 280 -2.56 -10.30 -3.16
CA GLY A 280 -1.90 -11.37 -2.40
C GLY A 280 -2.19 -11.27 -0.91
N GLY A 281 -1.81 -12.30 -0.17
CA GLY A 281 -2.02 -12.43 1.26
C GLY A 281 -0.84 -11.98 2.11
N VAL A 282 -1.09 -11.83 3.43
CA VAL A 282 -0.03 -11.43 4.38
C VAL A 282 1.05 -12.52 4.50
N GLY A 283 0.69 -13.78 4.33
CA GLY A 283 1.63 -14.90 4.44
C GLY A 283 2.78 -14.78 3.44
N GLU A 284 2.50 -14.45 2.18
CA GLU A 284 3.56 -14.25 1.19
C GLU A 284 4.19 -12.85 1.26
N ALA A 285 3.43 -11.83 1.66
CA ALA A 285 3.95 -10.47 1.85
C ALA A 285 5.08 -10.41 2.88
N THR A 286 5.12 -11.35 3.84
CA THR A 286 6.24 -11.48 4.80
C THR A 286 7.58 -11.74 4.12
N ARG A 287 7.61 -12.41 2.97
CA ARG A 287 8.85 -12.69 2.23
C ARG A 287 9.52 -11.41 1.72
N LEU A 288 8.69 -10.44 1.28
CA LEU A 288 9.18 -9.11 0.93
C LEU A 288 9.68 -8.35 2.17
N VAL A 289 9.02 -8.50 3.32
CA VAL A 289 9.47 -7.93 4.60
C VAL A 289 10.82 -8.53 5.00
N VAL A 290 10.98 -9.86 4.93
CA VAL A 290 12.25 -10.56 5.20
C VAL A 290 13.35 -10.04 4.29
N LEU A 291 13.09 -9.91 2.98
CA LEU A 291 14.05 -9.35 2.02
C LEU A 291 14.59 -8.00 2.47
N HIS A 292 13.67 -7.08 2.87
CA HIS A 292 14.04 -5.72 3.26
C HIS A 292 14.64 -5.61 4.66
N LEU A 293 14.33 -6.52 5.58
CA LEU A 293 14.99 -6.60 6.90
C LEU A 293 16.41 -7.18 6.81
N ASN A 294 16.63 -8.14 5.89
CA ASN A 294 17.89 -8.86 5.77
C ASN A 294 18.77 -8.34 4.62
N GLY A 295 18.75 -7.04 4.36
CA GLY A 295 19.65 -6.40 3.40
C GLY A 295 19.60 -7.01 2.00
N GLY A 296 18.38 -7.31 1.51
CA GLY A 296 18.15 -7.79 0.16
C GLY A 296 18.29 -9.30 -0.03
N GLN A 297 18.26 -10.07 1.06
CA GLN A 297 18.33 -11.53 1.04
C GLN A 297 17.09 -12.14 1.71
N ALA A 298 16.52 -13.18 1.12
CA ALA A 298 15.48 -14.01 1.68
C ALA A 298 15.65 -15.46 1.22
N ASP A 299 15.43 -16.43 2.10
CA ASP A 299 15.55 -17.88 1.83
C ASP A 299 16.86 -18.26 1.13
N GLY A 300 17.99 -17.66 1.55
CA GLY A 300 19.31 -17.88 0.96
C GLY A 300 19.55 -17.22 -0.40
N LYS A 301 18.54 -16.59 -1.00
CA LYS A 301 18.64 -15.89 -2.29
C LYS A 301 18.83 -14.39 -2.10
N ARG A 302 19.76 -13.80 -2.83
CA ARG A 302 19.98 -12.35 -2.84
C ARG A 302 19.32 -11.73 -4.07
N LEU A 303 18.37 -10.83 -3.85
CA LEU A 303 17.73 -10.06 -4.92
C LEU A 303 18.32 -8.65 -5.06
N LEU A 304 18.72 -8.05 -3.96
CA LEU A 304 19.34 -6.72 -3.91
C LEU A 304 20.59 -6.75 -3.04
N SER A 305 21.49 -5.80 -3.22
CA SER A 305 22.55 -5.54 -2.26
C SER A 305 22.01 -4.92 -0.97
N ALA A 306 22.76 -5.08 0.12
CA ALA A 306 22.42 -4.41 1.38
C ALA A 306 22.45 -2.87 1.23
N GLN A 307 23.32 -2.36 0.36
CA GLN A 307 23.39 -0.92 0.05
C GLN A 307 22.11 -0.42 -0.64
N ALA A 308 21.58 -1.15 -1.61
CA ALA A 308 20.34 -0.78 -2.29
C ALA A 308 19.14 -0.77 -1.32
N VAL A 309 19.04 -1.78 -0.44
CA VAL A 309 18.00 -1.82 0.60
C VAL A 309 18.14 -0.65 1.57
N ALA A 310 19.34 -0.36 2.05
CA ALA A 310 19.59 0.79 2.92
C ALA A 310 19.23 2.12 2.24
N GLU A 311 19.50 2.24 0.94
CA GLU A 311 19.10 3.40 0.14
C GLU A 311 17.58 3.50 0.01
N MET A 312 16.88 2.41 -0.22
CA MET A 312 15.42 2.39 -0.27
C MET A 312 14.80 2.88 1.04
N GLN A 313 15.35 2.49 2.18
CA GLN A 313 14.86 2.84 3.52
C GLN A 313 15.33 4.23 4.01
N ARG A 314 16.32 4.83 3.37
CA ARG A 314 16.81 6.16 3.72
C ARG A 314 15.78 7.22 3.37
N ILE A 315 15.22 7.83 4.40
CA ILE A 315 14.15 8.82 4.28
C ILE A 315 14.70 10.18 3.87
N THR A 316 14.57 10.50 2.60
CA THR A 316 14.86 11.78 1.94
C THR A 316 14.04 11.87 0.66
N PRO A 317 13.64 13.03 0.16
CA PRO A 317 13.58 14.36 0.77
C PRO A 317 12.38 14.51 1.71
N ARG A 318 12.31 15.66 2.39
CA ARG A 318 11.21 15.96 3.32
C ARG A 318 9.98 16.43 2.56
N GLY A 319 8.84 15.75 2.80
CA GLY A 319 7.52 16.13 2.29
C GLY A 319 6.68 16.89 3.32
N GLY A 320 5.43 17.25 2.93
CA GLY A 320 4.51 18.02 3.80
C GLY A 320 3.94 17.21 4.97
N LYS A 321 3.54 15.95 4.75
CA LYS A 321 2.96 15.07 5.78
C LYS A 321 3.74 13.76 5.93
N ARG A 322 4.61 13.44 4.98
CA ARG A 322 5.43 12.23 4.92
C ARG A 322 6.81 12.58 4.43
N ASP A 323 7.78 11.87 4.94
CA ASP A 323 9.15 11.85 4.42
C ASP A 323 9.32 10.55 3.64
N PHE A 324 9.95 10.61 2.46
CA PHE A 324 10.01 9.49 1.53
C PHE A 324 11.44 8.95 1.36
N GLY A 325 11.53 7.62 1.30
CA GLY A 325 12.62 6.86 0.72
C GLY A 325 12.26 6.39 -0.69
N LEU A 326 12.89 5.33 -1.18
CA LEU A 326 12.58 4.72 -2.46
C LEU A 326 11.58 3.56 -2.23
N GLY A 327 10.29 3.83 -2.46
CA GLY A 327 9.21 2.87 -2.18
C GLY A 327 8.75 2.81 -0.72
N TRP A 328 9.51 3.35 0.20
CA TRP A 328 9.18 3.46 1.61
C TRP A 328 8.91 4.90 2.02
N PHE A 329 8.20 5.11 3.11
CA PHE A 329 8.02 6.43 3.70
C PHE A 329 7.92 6.36 5.24
N ARG A 330 7.95 7.53 5.87
CA ARG A 330 7.62 7.74 7.29
C ARG A 330 6.66 8.91 7.40
N SER A 331 5.60 8.79 8.18
CA SER A 331 4.73 9.92 8.49
C SER A 331 5.44 10.92 9.40
N HIS A 332 5.09 12.21 9.32
CA HIS A 332 5.66 13.22 10.22
C HIS A 332 5.27 12.98 11.68
N GLU A 333 4.10 12.40 11.93
CA GLU A 333 3.64 12.02 13.27
C GLU A 333 4.51 10.92 13.89
N ALA A 334 5.20 10.14 13.05
CA ALA A 334 6.12 9.09 13.48
C ALA A 334 7.56 9.60 13.68
N ARG A 335 7.85 10.88 13.43
CA ARG A 335 9.17 11.46 13.71
C ARG A 335 9.47 11.40 15.20
N GLY A 336 10.64 10.87 15.55
CA GLY A 336 11.06 10.71 16.94
C GLY A 336 10.39 9.57 17.70
N ARG A 337 9.46 8.81 17.10
CA ARG A 337 8.95 7.56 17.69
C ARG A 337 10.07 6.52 17.78
N ARG A 338 10.03 5.76 18.88
CA ARG A 338 10.91 4.62 19.12
C ARG A 338 10.07 3.37 19.36
N PRO A 339 10.41 2.24 18.78
CA PRO A 339 11.47 2.08 17.75
C PRO A 339 11.16 2.83 16.45
N ALA A 340 12.21 3.21 15.73
CA ALA A 340 12.07 3.87 14.45
C ALA A 340 11.61 2.87 13.37
N PHE A 341 10.76 3.32 12.44
CA PHE A 341 10.25 2.45 11.38
C PHE A 341 10.18 3.17 10.03
N VAL A 342 10.11 2.39 8.97
CA VAL A 342 9.63 2.82 7.66
C VAL A 342 8.44 1.95 7.25
N GLU A 343 7.54 2.53 6.46
CA GLU A 343 6.31 1.84 6.07
C GLU A 343 5.88 2.19 4.64
N HIS A 344 4.96 1.42 4.12
CA HIS A 344 4.07 1.85 3.04
C HIS A 344 2.64 1.41 3.34
N LEU A 345 1.70 2.33 3.15
CA LEU A 345 0.28 2.08 3.28
C LEU A 345 -0.33 1.80 1.91
N GLY A 346 -1.29 0.89 1.87
CA GLY A 346 -2.09 0.59 0.69
C GLY A 346 -3.56 0.86 0.95
N GLY A 347 -4.09 1.95 0.42
CA GLY A 347 -5.48 2.33 0.68
C GLY A 347 -6.25 2.68 -0.58
N GLY A 348 -7.50 2.23 -0.63
CA GLY A 348 -8.43 2.51 -1.71
C GLY A 348 -9.82 1.98 -1.39
N ALA A 349 -10.65 1.83 -2.43
CA ALA A 349 -11.99 1.30 -2.29
C ALA A 349 -11.97 -0.09 -1.64
N GLY A 350 -12.48 -0.19 -0.44
CA GLY A 350 -12.70 -1.46 0.27
C GLY A 350 -11.50 -2.07 0.97
N PHE A 351 -10.30 -1.51 0.86
CA PHE A 351 -9.11 -2.09 1.49
C PHE A 351 -8.21 -1.03 2.12
N TRP A 352 -7.61 -1.39 3.25
CA TRP A 352 -6.55 -0.63 3.90
C TRP A 352 -5.48 -1.59 4.40
N ASN A 353 -4.26 -1.44 3.92
CA ASN A 353 -3.15 -2.35 4.16
C ASN A 353 -1.93 -1.58 4.65
N VAL A 354 -1.11 -2.25 5.44
CA VAL A 354 0.12 -1.71 6.02
C VAL A 354 1.24 -2.74 5.87
N MET A 355 2.37 -2.29 5.39
CA MET A 355 3.64 -3.01 5.52
C MET A 355 4.60 -2.07 6.23
N ARG A 356 5.07 -2.47 7.41
CA ARG A 356 5.93 -1.66 8.29
C ARG A 356 7.11 -2.50 8.73
N ILE A 357 8.30 -1.92 8.71
CA ILE A 357 9.52 -2.55 9.21
C ILE A 357 10.21 -1.66 10.24
N TYR A 358 10.73 -2.27 11.28
CA TYR A 358 11.50 -1.69 12.36
C TYR A 358 12.92 -2.26 12.30
N PRO A 359 13.83 -1.64 11.53
CA PRO A 359 15.14 -2.25 11.26
C PRO A 359 15.98 -2.49 12.53
N GLU A 360 15.93 -1.54 13.48
CA GLU A 360 16.68 -1.65 14.75
C GLU A 360 16.22 -2.86 15.60
N GLU A 361 14.93 -3.25 15.46
CA GLU A 361 14.34 -4.38 16.17
C GLU A 361 14.35 -5.68 15.36
N SER A 362 14.84 -5.65 14.12
CA SER A 362 14.71 -6.76 13.17
C SER A 362 13.26 -7.29 13.12
N LEU A 363 12.29 -6.38 13.15
CA LEU A 363 10.88 -6.72 13.20
C LEU A 363 10.13 -6.14 12.01
N GLY A 364 9.19 -6.90 11.48
CA GLY A 364 8.30 -6.46 10.42
C GLY A 364 6.86 -6.86 10.65
N VAL A 365 5.92 -6.03 10.21
CA VAL A 365 4.48 -6.23 10.39
C VAL A 365 3.78 -6.01 9.07
N VAL A 366 2.91 -6.96 8.70
CA VAL A 366 1.97 -6.78 7.59
C VAL A 366 0.56 -6.91 8.14
N VAL A 367 -0.28 -5.92 7.88
CA VAL A 367 -1.70 -5.92 8.24
C VAL A 367 -2.51 -5.62 7.01
N MET A 368 -3.46 -6.48 6.66
CA MET A 368 -4.37 -6.27 5.54
C MET A 368 -5.81 -6.36 6.02
N GLY A 369 -6.60 -5.34 5.70
CA GLY A 369 -8.00 -5.26 6.12
C GLY A 369 -8.93 -4.95 4.96
N ASN A 370 -10.08 -5.60 4.95
CA ASN A 370 -11.08 -5.46 3.90
C ASN A 370 -12.10 -4.34 4.15
N ILE A 371 -11.60 -3.18 4.57
CA ILE A 371 -12.37 -1.94 4.72
C ILE A 371 -11.53 -0.75 4.27
N THR A 372 -12.16 0.31 3.78
CA THR A 372 -11.48 1.47 3.19
C THR A 372 -10.52 2.18 4.17
N SER A 373 -10.74 2.12 5.48
CA SER A 373 -9.83 2.65 6.50
C SER A 373 -10.15 2.10 7.89
N TYR A 374 -9.12 1.94 8.71
CA TYR A 374 -9.20 1.61 10.14
C TYR A 374 -7.98 2.17 10.87
N ASP A 375 -7.98 2.12 12.19
CA ASP A 375 -6.88 2.58 13.03
C ASP A 375 -5.73 1.56 13.02
N HIS A 376 -4.90 1.63 11.98
CA HIS A 376 -3.74 0.76 11.78
C HIS A 376 -2.60 1.11 12.74
N GLU A 377 -2.51 2.37 13.19
CA GLU A 377 -1.45 2.78 14.11
C GLU A 377 -1.56 2.03 15.44
N SER A 378 -2.77 2.00 16.04
CA SER A 378 -2.96 1.27 17.29
C SER A 378 -2.75 -0.23 17.13
N ILE A 379 -3.04 -0.80 15.95
CA ILE A 379 -2.76 -2.22 15.67
C ILE A 379 -1.25 -2.46 15.64
N CYS A 380 -0.49 -1.66 14.89
CA CYS A 380 0.96 -1.81 14.80
C CYS A 380 1.63 -1.56 16.18
N ASP A 381 1.16 -0.56 16.94
CA ASP A 381 1.68 -0.28 18.28
C ASP A 381 1.41 -1.42 19.28
N THR A 382 0.25 -2.06 19.16
CA THR A 382 -0.07 -3.25 19.96
C THR A 382 0.82 -4.43 19.60
N ILE A 383 1.03 -4.68 18.30
CA ILE A 383 1.87 -5.79 17.82
C ILE A 383 3.33 -5.63 18.29
N ILE A 384 3.90 -4.42 18.19
CA ILE A 384 5.30 -4.21 18.59
C ILE A 384 5.50 -4.25 20.11
N SER A 385 4.42 -4.18 20.90
CA SER A 385 4.48 -4.33 22.34
C SER A 385 4.58 -5.80 22.79
N VAL A 386 4.45 -6.76 21.88
CA VAL A 386 4.68 -8.19 22.17
C VAL A 386 6.18 -8.47 22.09
N PRO A 387 6.76 -9.20 23.07
CA PRO A 387 8.18 -9.61 23.02
C PRO A 387 8.37 -10.77 22.05
N TRP A 388 8.55 -10.45 20.77
CA TRP A 388 8.79 -11.44 19.72
C TRP A 388 10.22 -12.02 19.82
N GLU A 389 10.34 -13.34 19.82
CA GLU A 389 11.59 -14.09 19.83
C GLU A 389 11.90 -14.75 18.46
#